data_1130a5a1739b14c8544599a0b2f0e928
#
_entry.id   1130a5a1739b14c8544599a0b2f0e928
#
_cell.length_a   1.000
_cell.length_b   1.000
_cell.length_c   1.000
_cell.angle_alpha   90.00
_cell.angle_beta   90.00
_cell.angle_gamma   90.00
#
_symmetry.space_group_name_H-M   'P 1'
#
loop_
_entity.id
_entity.type
_entity.pdbx_description
1 polymer ?
#
loop_
_entity_poly.entity_id
_entity_poly.type
_entity_poly.pdbx_seq_one_letter_code
_entity_poly.pdbx_strand_id
1 'polypeptide(L)'
;MVLNSASKSAWNSTSGRSGAVVLLSGGMDSCVCAVLAARDDRAAAVHVSYGQRTEARERRSFESICDRLGIRDRLLVRNEALQAIGGSALTDASIAVPEVGAIGTGAPGAVPVGVPVTYVPFRNAHFLAVAVSWAEVLGAEKVYIGAVEPDSSGYPDCRPEYYRAFNEVVKAGTKEGAIRVVTPLIAMHKHEIVTLGLELGAPFDLTWSCYQCEERACGVCDSCVLRLRAFHEAGAEDPIPYAAAAARLR
;
A
#
# COMPACT_ATOMS: atom_id res chain seq x y z
N MET A 1 4.87 19.22 -8.39
CA MET A 1 6.24 19.61 -8.78
C MET A 1 6.56 18.92 -10.09
N VAL A 2 6.63 19.64 -11.19
CA VAL A 2 6.92 19.07 -12.52
C VAL A 2 8.43 18.77 -12.56
N LEU A 3 8.81 17.52 -12.77
CA LEU A 3 10.20 17.13 -12.92
C LEU A 3 10.84 17.87 -14.11
N ASN A 4 11.88 18.64 -13.83
CA ASN A 4 12.65 19.36 -14.84
C ASN A 4 13.43 18.35 -15.70
N SER A 5 13.66 18.65 -16.99
CA SER A 5 14.37 17.78 -17.95
C SER A 5 15.76 17.30 -17.48
N ALA A 6 16.42 18.06 -16.59
CA ALA A 6 17.66 17.69 -15.96
C ALA A 6 17.55 16.50 -14.98
N SER A 7 16.37 16.24 -14.39
CA SER A 7 16.18 15.10 -13.49
C SER A 7 16.03 13.77 -14.23
N LYS A 8 15.58 13.79 -15.50
CA LYS A 8 15.44 12.59 -16.34
C LYS A 8 16.80 11.99 -16.73
N SER A 9 17.82 12.82 -17.01
CA SER A 9 19.17 12.34 -17.35
C SER A 9 19.90 11.73 -16.13
N ALA A 10 19.57 12.18 -14.93
CA ALA A 10 20.19 11.69 -13.69
C ALA A 10 19.71 10.28 -13.30
N TRP A 11 18.53 9.85 -13.77
CA TRP A 11 18.03 8.50 -13.50
C TRP A 11 18.79 7.42 -14.26
N ASN A 12 19.28 7.74 -15.44
CA ASN A 12 19.96 6.79 -16.35
C ASN A 12 21.49 6.68 -16.16
N SER A 13 22.12 7.48 -15.29
CA SER A 13 23.57 7.68 -15.42
C SER A 13 24.46 7.43 -14.20
N THR A 14 23.98 7.11 -12.99
CA THR A 14 24.87 7.31 -11.83
C THR A 14 25.06 6.17 -10.83
N SER A 15 24.39 5.00 -10.90
CA SER A 15 24.58 4.03 -9.80
C SER A 15 24.70 2.55 -10.16
N GLY A 16 24.52 2.15 -11.42
CA GLY A 16 24.48 0.73 -11.78
C GLY A 16 23.30 -0.05 -11.18
N ARG A 17 22.40 0.64 -10.43
CA ARG A 17 21.18 0.09 -9.86
C ARG A 17 20.01 0.34 -10.80
N SER A 18 19.13 -0.65 -10.96
CA SER A 18 17.90 -0.46 -11.73
C SER A 18 16.98 0.54 -11.02
N GLY A 19 16.14 1.24 -11.81
CA GLY A 19 15.17 2.17 -11.27
C GLY A 19 13.89 1.46 -10.84
N ALA A 20 13.28 1.91 -9.74
CA ALA A 20 12.00 1.39 -9.28
C ALA A 20 11.05 2.51 -8.85
N VAL A 21 9.77 2.37 -9.17
CA VAL A 21 8.68 3.18 -8.62
C VAL A 21 7.93 2.36 -7.58
N VAL A 22 7.68 2.91 -6.40
CA VAL A 22 6.93 2.25 -5.33
C VAL A 22 5.59 2.91 -5.15
N LEU A 23 4.51 2.14 -5.23
CA LEU A 23 3.18 2.55 -4.77
C LEU A 23 3.18 2.53 -3.24
N LEU A 24 3.32 3.72 -2.64
CA LEU A 24 3.45 3.90 -1.19
C LEU A 24 2.21 4.58 -0.62
N SER A 25 1.30 3.81 -0.07
CA SER A 25 0.08 4.32 0.56
C SER A 25 0.31 4.95 1.94
N GLY A 26 1.43 4.66 2.59
CA GLY A 26 1.67 4.96 4.00
C GLY A 26 1.30 3.81 4.95
N GLY A 27 0.71 2.73 4.44
CA GLY A 27 0.41 1.52 5.19
C GLY A 27 1.63 0.60 5.37
N MET A 28 1.49 -0.37 6.26
CA MET A 28 2.54 -1.32 6.67
C MET A 28 3.16 -2.07 5.48
N ASP A 29 2.34 -2.70 4.65
CA ASP A 29 2.80 -3.52 3.53
C ASP A 29 3.56 -2.70 2.49
N SER A 30 3.02 -1.53 2.14
CA SER A 30 3.66 -0.61 1.20
C SER A 30 4.97 -0.03 1.75
N CYS A 31 5.08 0.13 3.07
CA CYS A 31 6.31 0.53 3.74
C CYS A 31 7.41 -0.53 3.59
N VAL A 32 7.09 -1.82 3.81
CA VAL A 32 8.06 -2.91 3.60
C VAL A 32 8.50 -2.98 2.13
N CYS A 33 7.57 -2.82 1.18
CA CYS A 33 7.93 -2.71 -0.24
C CYS A 33 8.85 -1.52 -0.54
N ALA A 34 8.64 -0.38 0.11
CA ALA A 34 9.50 0.80 -0.06
C ALA A 34 10.92 0.55 0.48
N VAL A 35 11.04 -0.16 1.61
CA VAL A 35 12.36 -0.56 2.15
C VAL A 35 13.08 -1.50 1.20
N LEU A 36 12.39 -2.53 0.68
CA LEU A 36 12.97 -3.47 -0.31
C LEU A 36 13.45 -2.72 -1.56
N ALA A 37 12.60 -1.87 -2.13
CA ALA A 37 12.96 -1.09 -3.31
C ALA A 37 14.12 -0.12 -3.05
N ALA A 38 14.15 0.57 -1.91
CA ALA A 38 15.25 1.49 -1.57
C ALA A 38 16.57 0.78 -1.30
N ARG A 39 16.52 -0.48 -0.82
CA ARG A 39 17.69 -1.32 -0.61
C ARG A 39 18.27 -1.85 -1.93
N ASP A 40 17.42 -2.36 -2.80
CA ASP A 40 17.83 -3.12 -3.97
C ASP A 40 17.95 -2.26 -5.24
N ASP A 41 17.15 -1.21 -5.33
CA ASP A 41 17.03 -0.33 -6.50
C ASP A 41 17.23 1.15 -6.14
N ARG A 42 17.27 2.01 -7.16
CA ARG A 42 17.05 3.44 -7.00
C ARG A 42 15.54 3.68 -6.95
N ALA A 43 15.00 4.05 -5.79
CA ALA A 43 13.58 4.17 -5.58
C ALA A 43 13.03 5.59 -5.80
N ALA A 44 11.89 5.67 -6.48
CA ALA A 44 10.95 6.79 -6.46
C ALA A 44 9.63 6.30 -5.83
N ALA A 45 8.89 7.17 -5.15
CA ALA A 45 7.65 6.79 -4.50
C ALA A 45 6.46 7.59 -5.01
N VAL A 46 5.34 6.91 -5.30
CA VAL A 46 4.08 7.54 -5.68
C VAL A 46 2.99 7.25 -4.64
N HIS A 47 2.30 8.30 -4.22
CA HIS A 47 1.10 8.22 -3.40
C HIS A 47 -0.10 8.67 -4.22
N VAL A 48 -1.19 7.90 -4.16
CA VAL A 48 -2.44 8.22 -4.84
C VAL A 48 -3.52 8.44 -3.80
N SER A 49 -3.98 9.68 -3.68
CA SER A 49 -5.18 10.04 -2.94
C SER A 49 -6.41 9.84 -3.83
N TYR A 50 -7.49 9.29 -3.26
CA TYR A 50 -8.71 8.97 -3.99
C TYR A 50 -9.98 9.25 -3.19
N GLY A 51 -9.89 10.18 -2.22
CA GLY A 51 -10.98 10.53 -1.33
C GLY A 51 -11.20 9.54 -0.18
N GLN A 52 -10.20 8.74 0.15
CA GLN A 52 -10.25 7.84 1.31
C GLN A 52 -10.35 8.61 2.63
N ARG A 53 -11.04 8.04 3.62
CA ARG A 53 -11.39 8.70 4.90
C ARG A 53 -10.18 9.24 5.68
N THR A 54 -9.03 8.57 5.58
CA THR A 54 -7.79 8.93 6.29
C THR A 54 -6.70 9.47 5.36
N GLU A 55 -7.12 10.14 4.26
CA GLU A 55 -6.22 10.68 3.22
C GLU A 55 -5.09 11.54 3.80
N ALA A 56 -5.42 12.45 4.71
CA ALA A 56 -4.43 13.36 5.28
C ALA A 56 -3.39 12.61 6.14
N ARG A 57 -3.82 11.60 6.90
CA ARG A 57 -2.93 10.79 7.72
C ARG A 57 -2.05 9.88 6.86
N GLU A 58 -2.60 9.23 5.85
CA GLU A 58 -1.86 8.36 4.93
C GLU A 58 -0.79 9.16 4.19
N ARG A 59 -1.13 10.37 3.73
CA ARG A 59 -0.16 11.29 3.11
C ARG A 59 0.97 11.67 4.06
N ARG A 60 0.68 12.02 5.32
CA ARG A 60 1.72 12.28 6.33
C ARG A 60 2.65 11.08 6.52
N SER A 61 2.08 9.87 6.58
CA SER A 61 2.85 8.63 6.65
C SER A 61 3.74 8.44 5.43
N PHE A 62 3.21 8.64 4.22
CA PHE A 62 3.98 8.60 2.98
C PHE A 62 5.19 9.55 3.02
N GLU A 63 4.97 10.82 3.38
CA GLU A 63 6.02 11.82 3.44
C GLU A 63 7.10 11.44 4.46
N SER A 64 6.69 11.02 5.67
CA SER A 64 7.61 10.62 6.75
C SER A 64 8.42 9.36 6.41
N ILE A 65 7.80 8.37 5.76
CA ILE A 65 8.49 7.14 5.30
C ILE A 65 9.51 7.50 4.22
N CYS A 66 9.13 8.34 3.25
CA CYS A 66 10.06 8.81 2.22
C CYS A 66 11.27 9.54 2.82
N ASP A 67 11.05 10.41 3.82
CA ASP A 67 12.13 11.12 4.51
C ASP A 67 13.07 10.14 5.22
N ARG A 68 12.52 9.18 5.97
CA ARG A 68 13.28 8.16 6.69
C ARG A 68 14.11 7.28 5.76
N LEU A 69 13.57 6.93 4.58
CA LEU A 69 14.26 6.07 3.60
C LEU A 69 15.12 6.86 2.61
N GLY A 70 15.15 8.20 2.69
CA GLY A 70 15.93 9.04 1.78
C GLY A 70 15.39 9.04 0.34
N ILE A 71 14.11 8.67 0.12
CA ILE A 71 13.46 8.70 -1.19
C ILE A 71 13.12 10.15 -1.55
N ARG A 72 13.82 10.72 -2.52
CA ARG A 72 13.69 12.13 -2.92
C ARG A 72 12.71 12.34 -4.06
N ASP A 73 12.66 11.40 -5.00
CA ASP A 73 11.76 11.44 -6.14
C ASP A 73 10.37 10.99 -5.69
N ARG A 74 9.42 11.96 -5.55
CA ARG A 74 8.09 11.72 -5.00
C ARG A 74 7.03 12.28 -5.92
N LEU A 75 5.96 11.52 -6.13
CA LEU A 75 4.80 11.94 -6.90
C LEU A 75 3.54 11.80 -6.03
N LEU A 76 2.81 12.89 -5.87
CA LEU A 76 1.50 12.90 -5.22
C LEU A 76 0.45 13.09 -6.31
N VAL A 77 -0.48 12.14 -6.41
CA VAL A 77 -1.57 12.14 -7.39
C VAL A 77 -2.91 12.11 -6.68
N ARG A 78 -3.87 12.87 -7.17
CA ARG A 78 -5.27 12.79 -6.75
C ARG A 78 -6.09 12.15 -7.86
N ASN A 79 -6.77 11.06 -7.57
CA ASN A 79 -7.66 10.36 -8.48
C ASN A 79 -9.12 10.58 -8.04
N GLU A 80 -9.70 11.68 -8.49
CA GLU A 80 -11.08 12.05 -8.15
C GLU A 80 -12.12 11.10 -8.79
N ALA A 81 -11.76 10.40 -9.85
CA ALA A 81 -12.67 9.46 -10.51
C ALA A 81 -13.08 8.31 -9.58
N LEU A 82 -12.16 7.77 -8.77
CA LEU A 82 -12.49 6.70 -7.82
C LEU A 82 -13.45 7.17 -6.72
N GLN A 83 -13.33 8.43 -6.29
CA GLN A 83 -14.28 9.04 -5.35
C GLN A 83 -15.64 9.25 -6.00
N ALA A 84 -15.68 9.76 -7.23
CA ALA A 84 -16.92 10.03 -7.97
C ALA A 84 -17.68 8.74 -8.34
N ILE A 85 -16.98 7.64 -8.63
CA ILE A 85 -17.57 6.31 -8.88
C ILE A 85 -18.26 5.79 -7.62
N GLY A 86 -17.66 5.97 -6.43
CA GLY A 86 -18.25 5.55 -5.17
C GLY A 86 -18.28 4.03 -4.98
N GLY A 87 -19.27 3.55 -4.24
CA GLY A 87 -19.54 2.10 -4.04
C GLY A 87 -18.61 1.42 -3.02
N SER A 88 -17.86 2.18 -2.23
CA SER A 88 -17.00 1.64 -1.17
C SER A 88 -17.12 2.44 0.12
N ALA A 89 -17.12 1.75 1.26
CA ALA A 89 -17.08 2.39 2.57
C ALA A 89 -15.82 3.24 2.79
N LEU A 90 -14.79 3.11 1.99
CA LEU A 90 -13.58 3.92 2.09
C LEU A 90 -13.72 5.30 1.41
N THR A 91 -14.58 5.41 0.41
CA THR A 91 -14.76 6.63 -0.40
C THR A 91 -16.14 7.28 -0.21
N ASP A 92 -17.11 6.54 0.33
CA ASP A 92 -18.48 7.00 0.58
C ASP A 92 -18.78 7.01 2.07
N ALA A 93 -18.97 8.20 2.64
CA ALA A 93 -19.25 8.38 4.06
C ALA A 93 -20.63 7.82 4.49
N SER A 94 -21.57 7.63 3.57
CA SER A 94 -22.89 7.03 3.84
C SER A 94 -22.81 5.53 4.11
N ILE A 95 -21.75 4.85 3.66
CA ILE A 95 -21.52 3.43 3.88
C ILE A 95 -20.66 3.26 5.14
N ALA A 96 -21.17 2.61 6.19
CA ALA A 96 -20.42 2.37 7.41
C ALA A 96 -19.21 1.44 7.15
N VAL A 97 -18.05 1.77 7.75
CA VAL A 97 -16.91 0.83 7.81
C VAL A 97 -17.24 -0.24 8.85
N PRO A 98 -17.26 -1.53 8.51
CA PRO A 98 -17.56 -2.60 9.46
C PRO A 98 -16.55 -2.63 10.62
N GLU A 99 -17.05 -2.88 11.82
CA GLU A 99 -16.23 -3.25 12.97
C GLU A 99 -16.18 -4.77 13.07
N VAL A 100 -15.03 -5.31 13.43
CA VAL A 100 -14.87 -6.76 13.63
C VAL A 100 -15.79 -7.22 14.75
N GLY A 101 -16.68 -8.18 14.44
CA GLY A 101 -17.71 -8.65 15.37
C GLY A 101 -19.10 -8.04 15.18
N ALA A 102 -19.26 -6.95 14.42
CA ALA A 102 -20.57 -6.39 14.07
C ALA A 102 -21.22 -7.15 12.88
N ILE A 103 -20.45 -7.88 12.12
CA ILE A 103 -20.96 -8.82 11.11
C ILE A 103 -21.10 -10.17 11.82
N GLY A 104 -22.33 -10.57 12.14
CA GLY A 104 -22.68 -11.82 12.83
C GLY A 104 -22.35 -13.09 12.03
N THR A 105 -21.09 -13.28 11.67
CA THR A 105 -20.63 -14.43 10.92
C THR A 105 -19.28 -14.91 11.45
N GLY A 106 -19.36 -15.97 12.26
CA GLY A 106 -18.27 -16.91 12.36
C GLY A 106 -17.11 -16.54 13.29
N ALA A 107 -16.40 -17.57 13.69
CA ALA A 107 -15.21 -17.53 14.53
C ALA A 107 -14.14 -16.51 14.07
N PRO A 108 -13.28 -16.02 14.98
CA PRO A 108 -12.13 -15.20 14.61
C PRO A 108 -11.30 -15.90 13.52
N GLY A 109 -11.17 -15.28 12.35
CA GLY A 109 -10.46 -15.83 11.19
C GLY A 109 -11.35 -16.35 10.05
N ALA A 110 -12.68 -16.25 10.15
CA ALA A 110 -13.55 -16.57 9.03
C ALA A 110 -13.40 -15.50 7.92
N VAL A 111 -12.99 -15.94 6.73
CA VAL A 111 -12.97 -15.08 5.53
C VAL A 111 -14.41 -14.71 5.18
N PRO A 112 -14.74 -13.41 5.01
CA PRO A 112 -16.09 -13.03 4.59
C PRO A 112 -16.45 -13.71 3.28
N VAL A 113 -17.67 -14.25 3.18
CA VAL A 113 -18.18 -14.79 1.91
C VAL A 113 -18.55 -13.59 1.04
N GLY A 114 -17.70 -13.31 0.03
CA GLY A 114 -17.91 -12.23 -0.93
C GLY A 114 -16.85 -11.11 -0.86
N VAL A 115 -16.99 -10.13 -1.74
CA VAL A 115 -16.12 -8.94 -1.79
C VAL A 115 -16.60 -7.96 -0.72
N PRO A 116 -15.74 -7.52 0.22
CA PRO A 116 -16.15 -6.65 1.33
C PRO A 116 -16.51 -5.23 0.85
N VAL A 117 -17.37 -4.55 1.62
CA VAL A 117 -17.82 -3.17 1.32
C VAL A 117 -16.69 -2.12 1.34
N THR A 118 -15.53 -2.47 1.86
CA THR A 118 -14.29 -1.66 1.83
C THR A 118 -13.52 -1.79 0.52
N TYR A 119 -13.91 -2.71 -0.37
CA TYR A 119 -13.31 -2.81 -1.69
C TYR A 119 -13.66 -1.59 -2.54
N VAL A 120 -12.64 -0.89 -3.02
CA VAL A 120 -12.80 0.17 -4.02
C VAL A 120 -12.65 -0.48 -5.40
N PRO A 121 -13.71 -0.47 -6.24
CA PRO A 121 -13.71 -1.22 -7.48
C PRO A 121 -12.50 -0.91 -8.37
N PHE A 122 -11.74 -1.96 -8.71
CA PHE A 122 -10.60 -1.92 -9.64
C PHE A 122 -9.52 -0.88 -9.29
N ARG A 123 -9.39 -0.52 -8.00
CA ARG A 123 -8.50 0.55 -7.52
C ARG A 123 -7.04 0.31 -7.89
N ASN A 124 -6.55 -0.93 -7.72
CA ASN A 124 -5.14 -1.23 -7.97
C ASN A 124 -4.76 -1.05 -9.44
N ALA A 125 -5.69 -1.21 -10.40
CA ALA A 125 -5.44 -0.89 -11.80
C ALA A 125 -5.18 0.60 -12.03
N HIS A 126 -5.96 1.48 -11.38
CA HIS A 126 -5.73 2.93 -11.45
C HIS A 126 -4.37 3.31 -10.88
N PHE A 127 -4.00 2.74 -9.74
CA PHE A 127 -2.71 3.01 -9.09
C PHE A 127 -1.54 2.51 -9.94
N LEU A 128 -1.65 1.30 -10.47
CA LEU A 128 -0.64 0.71 -11.34
C LEU A 128 -0.50 1.49 -12.64
N ALA A 129 -1.59 1.96 -13.25
CA ALA A 129 -1.53 2.78 -14.45
C ALA A 129 -0.74 4.08 -14.22
N VAL A 130 -0.94 4.76 -13.09
CA VAL A 130 -0.17 5.96 -12.71
C VAL A 130 1.31 5.60 -12.49
N ALA A 131 1.58 4.54 -11.74
CA ALA A 131 2.94 4.15 -11.40
C ALA A 131 3.74 3.69 -12.62
N VAL A 132 3.12 2.90 -13.52
CA VAL A 132 3.73 2.45 -14.79
C VAL A 132 4.02 3.64 -15.71
N SER A 133 3.07 4.56 -15.87
CA SER A 133 3.29 5.78 -16.67
C SER A 133 4.47 6.59 -16.15
N TRP A 134 4.57 6.73 -14.82
CA TRP A 134 5.70 7.45 -14.24
C TRP A 134 7.01 6.67 -14.32
N ALA A 135 6.98 5.35 -14.15
CA ALA A 135 8.14 4.49 -14.35
C ALA A 135 8.71 4.62 -15.77
N GLU A 136 7.85 4.63 -16.79
CA GLU A 136 8.25 4.83 -18.18
C GLU A 136 8.92 6.20 -18.41
N VAL A 137 8.39 7.27 -17.80
CA VAL A 137 8.97 8.62 -17.85
C VAL A 137 10.35 8.67 -17.18
N LEU A 138 10.52 7.96 -16.06
CA LEU A 138 11.78 7.90 -15.32
C LEU A 138 12.80 6.95 -15.98
N GLY A 139 12.37 6.00 -16.80
CA GLY A 139 13.19 4.89 -17.27
C GLY A 139 13.39 3.83 -16.18
N ALA A 140 12.44 3.71 -15.25
CA ALA A 140 12.47 2.68 -14.23
C ALA A 140 11.96 1.34 -14.79
N GLU A 141 12.55 0.25 -14.34
CA GLU A 141 12.23 -1.11 -14.83
C GLU A 141 11.22 -1.84 -13.94
N LYS A 142 11.00 -1.35 -12.70
CA LYS A 142 10.16 -2.01 -11.71
C LYS A 142 9.11 -1.07 -11.14
N VAL A 143 7.93 -1.61 -10.86
CA VAL A 143 6.87 -0.97 -10.08
C VAL A 143 6.53 -1.89 -8.91
N TYR A 144 6.84 -1.47 -7.69
CA TYR A 144 6.52 -2.22 -6.48
C TYR A 144 5.14 -1.86 -5.94
N ILE A 145 4.37 -2.88 -5.54
CA ILE A 145 3.09 -2.73 -4.86
C ILE A 145 2.98 -3.73 -3.70
N GLY A 146 2.55 -3.25 -2.53
CA GLY A 146 2.36 -4.04 -1.32
C GLY A 146 1.02 -4.80 -1.31
N ALA A 147 0.74 -5.56 -2.36
CA ALA A 147 -0.41 -6.44 -2.40
C ALA A 147 -0.14 -7.74 -1.66
N VAL A 148 -1.17 -8.24 -0.97
CA VAL A 148 -1.12 -9.46 -0.15
C VAL A 148 -2.39 -10.26 -0.41
N GLU A 149 -2.28 -11.57 -0.69
CA GLU A 149 -3.43 -12.44 -0.91
C GLU A 149 -3.89 -13.19 0.34
N PRO A 150 -3.02 -13.87 1.14
CA PRO A 150 -3.48 -14.77 2.21
C PRO A 150 -4.34 -14.10 3.28
N ASP A 151 -3.97 -12.90 3.68
CA ASP A 151 -4.68 -12.10 4.70
C ASP A 151 -5.35 -10.88 4.08
N SER A 152 -5.62 -10.94 2.77
CA SER A 152 -6.41 -9.90 2.11
C SER A 152 -7.88 -10.06 2.48
N SER A 153 -8.58 -8.93 2.46
CA SER A 153 -10.02 -8.93 2.69
C SER A 153 -10.82 -9.51 1.50
N GLY A 154 -10.22 -10.36 0.65
CA GLY A 154 -10.88 -10.97 -0.52
C GLY A 154 -10.99 -10.05 -1.73
N TYR A 155 -10.12 -9.05 -1.83
CA TYR A 155 -10.10 -8.11 -2.97
C TYR A 155 -9.63 -8.82 -4.24
N PRO A 156 -10.42 -8.78 -5.34
CA PRO A 156 -10.07 -9.45 -6.60
C PRO A 156 -8.75 -8.97 -7.20
N ASP A 157 -8.42 -7.68 -7.02
CA ASP A 157 -7.21 -7.03 -7.52
C ASP A 157 -5.99 -7.17 -6.59
N CYS A 158 -6.06 -8.10 -5.61
CA CYS A 158 -4.93 -8.50 -4.78
C CYS A 158 -4.45 -9.94 -5.06
N ARG A 159 -5.00 -10.62 -6.07
CA ARG A 159 -4.67 -12.01 -6.40
C ARG A 159 -3.44 -12.11 -7.31
N PRO A 160 -2.63 -13.18 -7.23
CA PRO A 160 -1.46 -13.39 -8.08
C PRO A 160 -1.79 -13.39 -9.58
N GLU A 161 -2.92 -13.99 -9.99
CA GLU A 161 -3.35 -14.02 -11.38
C GLU A 161 -3.65 -12.63 -11.95
N TYR A 162 -4.16 -11.71 -11.12
CA TYR A 162 -4.37 -10.32 -11.51
C TYR A 162 -3.05 -9.65 -11.91
N TYR A 163 -2.00 -9.79 -11.11
CA TYR A 163 -0.68 -9.19 -11.39
C TYR A 163 0.03 -9.85 -12.57
N ARG A 164 -0.16 -11.15 -12.77
CA ARG A 164 0.33 -11.83 -13.98
C ARG A 164 -0.31 -11.25 -15.24
N ALA A 165 -1.64 -11.12 -15.25
CA ALA A 165 -2.36 -10.51 -16.38
C ALA A 165 -1.98 -9.03 -16.57
N PHE A 166 -1.85 -8.26 -15.48
CA PHE A 166 -1.46 -6.86 -15.56
C PHE A 166 -0.05 -6.67 -16.11
N ASN A 167 0.90 -7.55 -15.81
CA ASN A 167 2.23 -7.54 -16.39
C ASN A 167 2.22 -7.76 -17.92
N GLU A 168 1.30 -8.59 -18.45
CA GLU A 168 1.14 -8.72 -19.91
C GLU A 168 0.58 -7.43 -20.54
N VAL A 169 -0.34 -6.75 -19.85
CA VAL A 169 -0.83 -5.42 -20.27
C VAL A 169 0.32 -4.41 -20.30
N VAL A 170 1.13 -4.36 -19.24
CA VAL A 170 2.29 -3.44 -19.15
C VAL A 170 3.28 -3.73 -20.27
N LYS A 171 3.60 -5.00 -20.51
CA LYS A 171 4.51 -5.42 -21.58
C LYS A 171 4.02 -5.00 -22.96
N ALA A 172 2.73 -5.16 -23.23
CA ALA A 172 2.13 -4.81 -24.50
C ALA A 172 1.89 -3.29 -24.67
N GLY A 173 1.65 -2.58 -23.57
CA GLY A 173 1.18 -1.20 -23.57
C GLY A 173 2.24 -0.14 -23.27
N THR A 174 3.49 -0.53 -22.95
CA THR A 174 4.59 0.41 -22.71
C THR A 174 5.59 0.39 -23.89
N LYS A 175 6.31 1.50 -24.06
CA LYS A 175 7.18 1.72 -25.21
C LYS A 175 8.22 0.63 -25.43
N GLU A 176 8.85 0.17 -24.37
CA GLU A 176 9.95 -0.83 -24.42
C GLU A 176 9.50 -2.21 -23.92
N GLY A 177 8.32 -2.31 -23.31
CA GLY A 177 7.82 -3.57 -22.74
C GLY A 177 8.68 -4.13 -21.58
N ALA A 178 9.58 -3.32 -21.03
CA ALA A 178 10.59 -3.76 -20.05
C ALA A 178 10.14 -3.62 -18.58
N ILE A 179 9.13 -2.79 -18.32
CA ILE A 179 8.64 -2.53 -16.95
C ILE A 179 7.96 -3.78 -16.38
N ARG A 180 8.23 -4.08 -15.11
CA ARG A 180 7.64 -5.20 -14.36
C ARG A 180 6.95 -4.70 -13.11
N VAL A 181 5.70 -5.12 -12.89
CA VAL A 181 5.02 -4.99 -11.60
C VAL A 181 5.50 -6.09 -10.68
N VAL A 182 6.05 -5.71 -9.53
CA VAL A 182 6.66 -6.58 -8.54
C VAL A 182 5.81 -6.59 -7.27
N THR A 183 5.42 -7.77 -6.84
CA THR A 183 4.56 -8.00 -5.67
C THR A 183 5.27 -8.88 -4.65
N PRO A 184 6.31 -8.36 -3.95
CA PRO A 184 7.19 -9.20 -3.14
C PRO A 184 6.50 -9.86 -1.94
N LEU A 185 5.36 -9.32 -1.53
CA LEU A 185 4.61 -9.74 -0.35
C LEU A 185 3.37 -10.59 -0.69
N ILE A 186 3.12 -10.87 -1.97
CA ILE A 186 1.83 -11.38 -2.46
C ILE A 186 1.38 -12.69 -1.78
N ALA A 187 2.31 -13.57 -1.46
CA ALA A 187 2.06 -14.88 -0.85
C ALA A 187 2.33 -14.92 0.66
N MET A 188 2.71 -13.79 1.28
CA MET A 188 3.08 -13.74 2.69
C MET A 188 1.87 -13.48 3.58
N HIS A 189 1.84 -14.11 4.75
CA HIS A 189 0.93 -13.73 5.82
C HIS A 189 1.35 -12.42 6.49
N LYS A 190 0.41 -11.72 7.12
CA LYS A 190 0.68 -10.42 7.74
C LYS A 190 1.78 -10.46 8.81
N HIS A 191 1.85 -11.53 9.61
CA HIS A 191 2.91 -11.71 10.61
C HIS A 191 4.30 -11.91 9.98
N GLU A 192 4.37 -12.59 8.84
CA GLU A 192 5.62 -12.74 8.08
C GLU A 192 6.09 -11.40 7.52
N ILE A 193 5.15 -10.54 7.07
CA ILE A 193 5.46 -9.19 6.61
C ILE A 193 5.99 -8.33 7.75
N VAL A 194 5.41 -8.44 8.94
CA VAL A 194 5.92 -7.74 10.14
C VAL A 194 7.32 -8.23 10.48
N THR A 195 7.54 -9.54 10.53
CA THR A 195 8.86 -10.14 10.81
C THR A 195 9.90 -9.65 9.80
N LEU A 196 9.61 -9.76 8.50
CA LEU A 196 10.49 -9.26 7.44
C LEU A 196 10.77 -7.75 7.59
N GLY A 197 9.74 -6.96 7.88
CA GLY A 197 9.89 -5.52 8.07
C GLY A 197 10.76 -5.16 9.27
N LEU A 198 10.64 -5.88 10.39
CA LEU A 198 11.49 -5.71 11.57
C LEU A 198 12.96 -6.05 11.25
N GLU A 199 13.21 -7.15 10.55
CA GLU A 199 14.55 -7.55 10.09
C GLU A 199 15.18 -6.51 9.16
N LEU A 200 14.38 -5.87 8.31
CA LEU A 200 14.81 -4.85 7.38
C LEU A 200 14.90 -3.44 8.02
N GLY A 201 14.47 -3.27 9.26
CA GLY A 201 14.39 -1.97 9.92
C GLY A 201 13.32 -1.04 9.33
N ALA A 202 12.20 -1.60 8.86
CA ALA A 202 11.09 -0.81 8.32
C ALA A 202 10.51 0.12 9.40
N PRO A 203 10.29 1.40 9.10
CA PRO A 203 9.81 2.38 10.06
C PRO A 203 8.29 2.23 10.30
N PHE A 204 7.90 1.15 10.99
CA PHE A 204 6.50 0.85 11.27
C PHE A 204 5.82 1.90 12.16
N ASP A 205 6.58 2.64 12.96
CA ASP A 205 6.13 3.79 13.76
C ASP A 205 5.57 4.93 12.91
N LEU A 206 6.00 5.04 11.65
CA LEU A 206 5.55 6.05 10.70
C LEU A 206 4.35 5.60 9.85
N THR A 207 4.00 4.31 9.89
CA THR A 207 2.92 3.75 9.06
C THR A 207 1.53 4.00 9.64
N TRP A 208 0.50 3.90 8.78
CA TRP A 208 -0.88 4.02 9.21
C TRP A 208 -1.79 3.03 8.48
N SER A 209 -2.67 2.38 9.22
CA SER A 209 -3.58 1.36 8.66
C SER A 209 -5.05 1.60 9.02
N CYS A 210 -5.35 2.42 10.04
CA CYS A 210 -6.74 2.64 10.46
C CYS A 210 -7.57 3.29 9.35
N TYR A 211 -8.77 2.75 9.11
CA TYR A 211 -9.71 3.28 8.12
C TYR A 211 -10.56 4.44 8.62
N GLN A 212 -10.58 4.71 9.93
CA GLN A 212 -11.55 5.62 10.53
C GLN A 212 -10.93 6.84 11.23
N CYS A 213 -9.77 6.69 11.82
CA CYS A 213 -9.16 7.70 12.69
C CYS A 213 -7.78 8.10 12.19
N GLU A 214 -7.37 9.36 12.42
CA GLU A 214 -6.10 9.90 11.94
C GLU A 214 -5.03 10.07 13.03
N GLU A 215 -5.41 10.25 14.30
CA GLU A 215 -4.48 10.55 15.41
C GLU A 215 -4.17 9.31 16.26
N ARG A 216 -5.19 8.53 16.62
CA ARG A 216 -5.07 7.28 17.36
C ARG A 216 -5.90 6.23 16.62
N ALA A 217 -5.28 5.12 16.24
CA ALA A 217 -5.96 4.06 15.53
C ALA A 217 -7.13 3.50 16.34
N CYS A 218 -8.28 3.23 15.73
CA CYS A 218 -9.48 2.81 16.44
C CYS A 218 -9.33 1.43 17.12
N GLY A 219 -8.49 0.54 16.56
CA GLY A 219 -8.27 -0.81 17.08
C GLY A 219 -9.37 -1.82 16.76
N VAL A 220 -10.47 -1.41 16.14
CA VAL A 220 -11.67 -2.24 15.92
C VAL A 220 -12.06 -2.44 14.46
N CYS A 221 -11.58 -1.61 13.52
CA CYS A 221 -11.78 -1.88 12.09
C CYS A 221 -10.91 -3.04 11.62
N ASP A 222 -11.30 -3.71 10.53
CA ASP A 222 -10.59 -4.88 10.00
C ASP A 222 -9.08 -4.66 9.87
N SER A 223 -8.67 -3.52 9.32
CA SER A 223 -7.25 -3.21 9.14
C SER A 223 -6.50 -3.06 10.47
N CYS A 224 -7.11 -2.48 11.50
CA CYS A 224 -6.49 -2.39 12.83
C CYS A 224 -6.37 -3.77 13.49
N VAL A 225 -7.41 -4.60 13.39
CA VAL A 225 -7.40 -5.95 13.98
C VAL A 225 -6.37 -6.85 13.29
N LEU A 226 -6.33 -6.84 11.96
CA LEU A 226 -5.32 -7.58 11.20
C LEU A 226 -3.90 -7.13 11.54
N ARG A 227 -3.68 -5.82 11.69
CA ARG A 227 -2.39 -5.27 12.06
C ARG A 227 -1.95 -5.67 13.48
N LEU A 228 -2.82 -5.49 14.48
CA LEU A 228 -2.54 -5.87 15.87
C LEU A 228 -2.22 -7.37 15.98
N ARG A 229 -3.03 -8.20 15.30
CA ARG A 229 -2.81 -9.64 15.24
C ARG A 229 -1.46 -9.98 14.62
N ALA A 230 -1.09 -9.33 13.51
CA ALA A 230 0.17 -9.57 12.82
C ALA A 230 1.38 -9.25 13.70
N PHE A 231 1.36 -8.13 14.43
CA PHE A 231 2.42 -7.79 15.38
C PHE A 231 2.49 -8.79 16.54
N HIS A 232 1.35 -9.16 17.11
CA HIS A 232 1.29 -10.16 18.18
C HIS A 232 1.87 -11.52 17.73
N GLU A 233 1.46 -12.02 16.55
CA GLU A 233 1.94 -13.28 15.98
C GLU A 233 3.43 -13.23 15.61
N ALA A 234 3.95 -12.05 15.26
CA ALA A 234 5.38 -11.81 15.04
C ALA A 234 6.18 -11.64 16.36
N GLY A 235 5.53 -11.73 17.53
CA GLY A 235 6.19 -11.55 18.83
C GLY A 235 6.65 -10.11 19.10
N ALA A 236 6.04 -9.12 18.48
CA ALA A 236 6.42 -7.71 18.59
C ALA A 236 5.24 -6.82 19.04
N GLU A 237 5.54 -5.67 19.61
CA GLU A 237 4.54 -4.65 19.92
C GLU A 237 4.38 -3.69 18.73
N ASP A 238 3.11 -3.40 18.37
CA ASP A 238 2.83 -2.41 17.33
C ASP A 238 3.16 -0.99 17.83
N PRO A 239 4.05 -0.26 17.13
CA PRO A 239 4.55 1.03 17.61
C PRO A 239 3.57 2.21 17.43
N ILE A 240 2.42 2.04 16.72
CA ILE A 240 1.50 3.15 16.53
C ILE A 240 0.54 3.34 17.72
N PRO A 241 0.05 4.57 17.96
CA PRO A 241 -0.89 4.81 19.05
C PRO A 241 -2.30 4.31 18.72
N TYR A 242 -2.93 3.65 19.71
CA TYR A 242 -4.32 3.18 19.65
C TYR A 242 -5.22 3.94 20.62
N ALA A 243 -6.53 3.99 20.34
CA ALA A 243 -7.53 4.47 21.28
C ALA A 243 -7.61 3.54 22.52
N ALA A 244 -7.99 4.09 23.68
CA ALA A 244 -7.96 3.38 24.96
C ALA A 244 -8.79 2.09 24.97
N ALA A 245 -9.87 2.00 24.16
CA ALA A 245 -10.69 0.81 24.02
C ALA A 245 -9.95 -0.38 23.38
N ALA A 246 -8.95 -0.13 22.55
CA ALA A 246 -8.15 -1.15 21.88
C ALA A 246 -7.05 -1.76 22.77
N ALA A 247 -6.71 -1.11 23.87
CA ALA A 247 -5.68 -1.59 24.82
C ALA A 247 -6.06 -2.90 25.55
N ARG A 248 -7.31 -3.36 25.41
CA ARG A 248 -7.81 -4.62 26.00
C ARG A 248 -7.61 -5.85 25.10
N LEU A 249 -7.10 -5.66 23.88
CA LEU A 249 -6.82 -6.74 22.92
C LEU A 249 -5.31 -7.02 22.78
N ARG A 250 -4.51 -6.43 23.67
CA ARG A 250 -3.07 -6.68 23.79
C ARG A 250 -2.76 -7.82 24.72
#